data_b1dca70e9cc76be5134c537a5f8dde70
#
_entry.id   b1dca70e9cc76be5134c537a5f8dde70
#
_cell.length_a   1.000
_cell.length_b   1.000
_cell.length_c   1.000
_cell.angle_alpha   90.00
_cell.angle_beta   90.00
_cell.angle_gamma   90.00
#
_symmetry.space_group_name_H-M   'P 1'
#
loop_
_entity.id
_entity.type
_entity.pdbx_description
1 polymer ?
#
loop_
_entity_poly.entity_id
_entity_poly.type
_entity_poly.pdbx_seq_one_letter_code
_entity_poly.pdbx_strand_id
1 'polypeptide(L)'
;DPNIINPYKTAMLSNPNIKWNVYSGSIGWIATPTLDPNDGSITSLYMAKVPYTEWAGRKATPINSLDTYNFADGLEQRYGVEELGTRERQLFSKLNSIGKNEEALFYQATDEMMGHQYANLQQRINATGNLLDKEFKYLKHNWRNPSKQNNKIKVFGMRDEYNTDTAGI
;
A
#
# COMPACT_ATOMS: atom_id res chain seq x y z
N ASP A 1 -8.57 27.14 -12.69
CA ASP A 1 -7.69 28.30 -12.50
C ASP A 1 -7.13 28.71 -13.86
N PRO A 2 -7.46 29.96 -14.35
CA PRO A 2 -6.97 30.46 -15.63
C PRO A 2 -5.43 30.49 -15.72
N ASN A 3 -4.75 30.73 -14.62
CA ASN A 3 -3.28 30.76 -14.59
C ASN A 3 -2.63 29.43 -14.93
N ILE A 4 -3.34 28.31 -14.67
CA ILE A 4 -2.89 26.97 -15.04
C ILE A 4 -3.23 26.68 -16.51
N ILE A 5 -4.42 27.08 -16.97
CA ILE A 5 -4.95 26.71 -18.29
C ILE A 5 -4.38 27.59 -19.41
N ASN A 6 -4.23 28.89 -19.20
CA ASN A 6 -3.82 29.82 -20.24
C ASN A 6 -2.49 29.50 -20.93
N PRO A 7 -1.43 29.05 -20.23
CA PRO A 7 -0.20 28.64 -20.90
C PRO A 7 -0.39 27.50 -21.88
N TYR A 8 -1.20 26.52 -21.51
CA TYR A 8 -1.51 25.37 -22.38
C TYR A 8 -2.37 25.78 -23.56
N LYS A 9 -3.39 26.61 -23.34
CA LYS A 9 -4.22 27.16 -24.40
C LYS A 9 -3.38 27.94 -25.42
N THR A 10 -2.50 28.81 -24.95
CA THR A 10 -1.58 29.57 -25.81
C THR A 10 -0.67 28.66 -26.62
N ALA A 11 -0.10 27.63 -25.99
CA ALA A 11 0.76 26.66 -26.68
C ALA A 11 -0.01 25.86 -27.74
N MET A 12 -1.23 25.45 -27.46
CA MET A 12 -2.08 24.72 -28.41
C MET A 12 -2.44 25.55 -29.62
N LEU A 13 -2.84 26.83 -29.43
CA LEU A 13 -3.18 27.74 -30.50
C LEU A 13 -1.97 28.12 -31.36
N SER A 14 -0.78 28.20 -30.77
CA SER A 14 0.47 28.49 -31.49
C SER A 14 0.97 27.32 -32.30
N ASN A 15 0.47 26.11 -32.05
CA ASN A 15 0.91 24.87 -32.72
C ASN A 15 -0.28 24.02 -33.17
N PRO A 16 -1.11 24.51 -34.12
CA PRO A 16 -2.37 23.86 -34.49
C PRO A 16 -2.20 22.47 -35.16
N ASN A 17 -1.01 22.19 -35.66
CA ASN A 17 -0.70 20.90 -36.33
C ASN A 17 -0.24 19.82 -35.36
N ILE A 18 -0.08 20.13 -34.06
CA ILE A 18 0.33 19.17 -33.05
C ILE A 18 -0.92 18.53 -32.44
N LYS A 19 -0.96 17.20 -32.39
CA LYS A 19 -1.99 16.46 -31.69
C LYS A 19 -1.68 16.48 -30.17
N TRP A 20 -2.44 17.28 -29.44
CA TRP A 20 -2.30 17.42 -28.00
C TRP A 20 -3.03 16.32 -27.26
N ASN A 21 -2.42 15.79 -26.23
CA ASN A 21 -3.02 14.82 -25.31
C ASN A 21 -2.77 15.26 -23.87
N VAL A 22 -3.76 15.05 -23.02
CA VAL A 22 -3.65 15.30 -21.57
C VAL A 22 -3.56 13.97 -20.85
N TYR A 23 -2.53 13.79 -20.03
CA TYR A 23 -2.31 12.62 -19.20
C TYR A 23 -2.25 13.02 -17.74
N SER A 24 -2.89 12.22 -16.89
CA SER A 24 -2.68 12.33 -15.45
C SER A 24 -1.33 11.70 -15.07
N GLY A 25 -0.48 12.46 -14.40
CA GLY A 25 0.79 12.01 -13.83
C GLY A 25 0.66 11.37 -12.44
N SER A 26 -0.54 11.40 -11.86
CA SER A 26 -0.86 10.85 -10.54
C SER A 26 -1.69 9.58 -10.67
N ILE A 27 -1.51 8.64 -9.74
CA ILE A 27 -2.43 7.50 -9.62
C ILE A 27 -3.72 7.90 -8.92
N GLY A 28 -3.68 8.91 -8.07
CA GLY A 28 -4.80 9.36 -7.23
C GLY A 28 -5.76 10.33 -7.91
N TRP A 29 -5.42 10.86 -9.09
CA TRP A 29 -6.22 11.86 -9.78
C TRP A 29 -6.33 11.61 -11.27
N ILE A 30 -7.52 11.84 -11.82
CA ILE A 30 -7.78 11.82 -13.25
C ILE A 30 -8.05 13.26 -13.69
N ALA A 31 -7.35 13.70 -14.74
CA ALA A 31 -7.57 14.99 -15.37
C ALA A 31 -8.32 14.80 -16.70
N THR A 32 -9.44 15.50 -16.86
CA THR A 32 -10.25 15.47 -18.08
C THR A 32 -10.32 16.91 -18.66
N PRO A 33 -9.76 17.17 -19.84
CA PRO A 33 -9.84 18.47 -20.48
C PRO A 33 -11.20 18.69 -21.14
N THR A 34 -11.68 19.91 -21.08
CA THR A 34 -12.75 20.42 -21.96
C THR A 34 -12.11 21.23 -23.07
N LEU A 35 -12.48 20.96 -24.29
CA LEU A 35 -11.92 21.61 -25.46
C LEU A 35 -12.94 22.55 -26.11
N ASP A 36 -12.47 23.64 -26.67
CA ASP A 36 -13.27 24.52 -27.51
C ASP A 36 -13.63 23.78 -28.83
N PRO A 37 -14.90 23.69 -29.20
CA PRO A 37 -15.31 22.99 -30.42
C PRO A 37 -14.88 23.71 -31.70
N ASN A 38 -14.54 25.00 -31.65
CA ASN A 38 -14.16 25.79 -32.82
C ASN A 38 -12.68 25.63 -33.19
N ASP A 39 -11.80 25.63 -32.18
CA ASP A 39 -10.35 25.61 -32.40
C ASP A 39 -9.61 24.45 -31.74
N GLY A 40 -10.33 23.61 -30.98
CA GLY A 40 -9.75 22.45 -30.28
C GLY A 40 -8.85 22.81 -29.10
N SER A 41 -8.76 24.08 -28.71
CA SER A 41 -7.95 24.48 -27.57
C SER A 41 -8.56 24.11 -26.24
N ILE A 42 -7.72 23.90 -25.21
CA ILE A 42 -8.20 23.60 -23.86
C ILE A 42 -8.86 24.83 -23.23
N THR A 43 -10.09 24.69 -22.75
CA THR A 43 -10.86 25.74 -22.07
C THR A 43 -10.91 25.54 -20.57
N SER A 44 -10.94 24.29 -20.12
CA SER A 44 -10.95 23.95 -18.70
C SER A 44 -10.37 22.57 -18.47
N LEU A 45 -10.02 22.29 -17.21
CA LEU A 45 -9.54 20.98 -16.76
C LEU A 45 -10.35 20.57 -15.55
N TYR A 46 -11.06 19.46 -15.70
CA TYR A 46 -11.76 18.82 -14.59
C TYR A 46 -10.83 17.79 -13.93
N MET A 47 -10.73 17.87 -12.59
CA MET A 47 -9.93 16.95 -11.80
C MET A 47 -10.85 16.09 -10.93
N ALA A 48 -10.76 14.78 -11.05
CA ALA A 48 -11.47 13.83 -10.21
C ALA A 48 -10.49 12.99 -9.42
N LYS A 49 -10.72 12.85 -8.11
CA LYS A 49 -9.96 11.90 -7.28
C LYS A 49 -10.39 10.49 -7.61
N VAL A 50 -9.41 9.60 -7.74
CA VAL A 50 -9.65 8.15 -7.81
C VAL A 50 -9.81 7.63 -6.38
N PRO A 51 -10.91 6.96 -6.02
CA PRO A 51 -11.05 6.37 -4.69
C PRO A 51 -9.93 5.39 -4.37
N TYR A 52 -9.46 5.35 -3.12
CA TYR A 52 -8.42 4.41 -2.71
C TYR A 52 -8.86 2.95 -2.89
N THR A 53 -10.15 2.65 -2.79
CA THR A 53 -10.72 1.32 -3.03
C THR A 53 -10.52 0.83 -4.47
N GLU A 54 -10.38 1.73 -5.44
CA GLU A 54 -10.08 1.37 -6.83
C GLU A 54 -8.67 0.78 -7.01
N TRP A 55 -7.79 1.02 -6.04
CA TRP A 55 -6.44 0.46 -6.03
C TRP A 55 -6.38 -0.91 -5.35
N ALA A 56 -7.32 -1.21 -4.45
CA ALA A 56 -7.45 -2.53 -3.84
C ALA A 56 -7.89 -3.54 -4.91
N GLY A 57 -7.07 -4.54 -5.19
CA GLY A 57 -7.37 -5.57 -6.18
C GLY A 57 -6.89 -5.29 -7.61
N ARG A 58 -6.13 -4.24 -7.86
CA ARG A 58 -5.44 -4.07 -9.14
C ARG A 58 -4.31 -5.10 -9.30
N LYS A 59 -3.86 -5.30 -10.56
CA LYS A 59 -2.86 -6.33 -10.92
C LYS A 59 -1.55 -6.25 -10.16
N ALA A 60 -1.19 -5.07 -9.64
CA ALA A 60 0.01 -4.89 -8.83
C ALA A 60 -0.16 -5.33 -7.37
N THR A 61 -1.38 -5.57 -6.92
CA THR A 61 -1.64 -6.19 -5.62
C THR A 61 -1.53 -7.69 -5.76
N PRO A 62 -0.62 -8.36 -5.04
CA PRO A 62 -0.42 -9.81 -5.16
C PRO A 62 -1.68 -10.61 -4.83
N ILE A 63 -2.52 -10.08 -3.96
CA ILE A 63 -3.73 -10.71 -3.48
C ILE A 63 -4.85 -9.69 -3.42
N ASN A 64 -5.97 -10.03 -4.05
CA ASN A 64 -7.20 -9.29 -3.97
C ASN A 64 -7.86 -9.61 -2.62
N SER A 65 -7.41 -8.96 -1.56
CA SER A 65 -7.84 -9.29 -0.21
C SER A 65 -8.94 -8.36 0.26
N LEU A 66 -9.85 -8.95 1.02
CA LEU A 66 -10.91 -8.20 1.70
C LEU A 66 -10.33 -7.19 2.69
N ASP A 67 -9.23 -7.53 3.34
CA ASP A 67 -8.58 -6.67 4.33
C ASP A 67 -7.99 -5.42 3.68
N THR A 68 -7.30 -5.57 2.54
CA THR A 68 -6.78 -4.45 1.76
C THR A 68 -7.90 -3.53 1.28
N TYR A 69 -9.01 -4.10 0.81
CA TYR A 69 -10.18 -3.33 0.40
C TYR A 69 -10.80 -2.56 1.58
N ASN A 70 -11.05 -3.24 2.69
CA ASN A 70 -11.63 -2.63 3.89
C ASN A 70 -10.75 -1.52 4.45
N PHE A 71 -9.42 -1.70 4.41
CA PHE A 71 -8.48 -0.67 4.81
C PHE A 71 -8.54 0.55 3.88
N ALA A 72 -8.54 0.31 2.56
CA ALA A 72 -8.67 1.37 1.56
C ALA A 72 -10.00 2.13 1.67
N ASP A 73 -11.10 1.43 1.98
CA ASP A 73 -12.40 2.03 2.25
C ASP A 73 -12.35 2.92 3.50
N GLY A 74 -11.71 2.46 4.56
CA GLY A 74 -11.47 3.27 5.77
C GLY A 74 -10.66 4.53 5.47
N LEU A 75 -9.63 4.45 4.63
CA LEU A 75 -8.87 5.62 4.18
C LEU A 75 -9.75 6.60 3.38
N GLU A 76 -10.60 6.07 2.49
CA GLU A 76 -11.50 6.89 1.68
C GLU A 76 -12.52 7.65 2.53
N GLN A 77 -13.08 7.00 3.54
CA GLN A 77 -14.02 7.62 4.48
C GLN A 77 -13.38 8.73 5.33
N ARG A 78 -12.09 8.61 5.61
CA ARG A 78 -11.32 9.61 6.37
C ARG A 78 -10.81 10.76 5.51
N TYR A 79 -10.66 10.55 4.21
CA TYR A 79 -10.17 11.57 3.30
C TYR A 79 -11.13 12.75 3.20
N GLY A 80 -10.60 13.97 3.41
CA GLY A 80 -11.37 15.21 3.30
C GLY A 80 -12.10 15.65 4.57
N VAL A 81 -12.11 14.80 5.64
CA VAL A 81 -12.66 15.19 6.95
C VAL A 81 -11.59 15.43 7.99
N GLU A 82 -10.33 15.19 7.63
CA GLU A 82 -9.17 15.44 8.49
C GLU A 82 -8.91 16.94 8.69
N GLU A 83 -8.42 17.30 9.87
CA GLU A 83 -8.05 18.69 10.19
C GLU A 83 -6.77 19.12 9.47
N LEU A 84 -6.72 20.41 9.11
CA LEU A 84 -5.53 21.01 8.50
C LEU A 84 -4.34 20.95 9.46
N GLY A 85 -3.15 20.64 8.91
CA GLY A 85 -1.90 20.60 9.67
C GLY A 85 -1.67 19.30 10.46
N THR A 86 -2.60 18.36 10.45
CA THR A 86 -2.44 17.07 11.12
C THR A 86 -1.52 16.11 10.35
N ARG A 87 -1.03 15.09 11.07
CA ARG A 87 -0.28 13.98 10.43
C ARG A 87 -1.13 13.23 9.40
N GLU A 88 -2.41 13.08 9.67
CA GLU A 88 -3.37 12.44 8.76
C GLU A 88 -3.45 13.21 7.44
N ARG A 89 -3.56 14.53 7.49
CA ARG A 89 -3.53 15.39 6.30
C ARG A 89 -2.23 15.24 5.51
N GLN A 90 -1.10 15.18 6.20
CA GLN A 90 0.21 14.95 5.58
C GLN A 90 0.29 13.59 4.90
N LEU A 91 -0.27 12.54 5.52
CA LEU A 91 -0.35 11.20 4.95
C LEU A 91 -1.14 11.22 3.62
N PHE A 92 -2.34 11.77 3.62
CA PHE A 92 -3.15 11.86 2.41
C PHE A 92 -2.48 12.70 1.32
N SER A 93 -1.78 13.77 1.69
CA SER A 93 -1.00 14.55 0.75
C SER A 93 0.10 13.71 0.09
N LYS A 94 0.81 12.88 0.86
CA LYS A 94 1.82 11.97 0.34
C LYS A 94 1.23 10.88 -0.54
N LEU A 95 0.15 10.22 -0.12
CA LEU A 95 -0.54 9.21 -0.93
C LEU A 95 -1.02 9.78 -2.28
N ASN A 96 -1.58 10.98 -2.26
CA ASN A 96 -2.08 11.64 -3.46
C ASN A 96 -0.97 12.20 -4.37
N SER A 97 0.27 12.27 -3.89
CA SER A 97 1.44 12.70 -4.68
C SER A 97 2.14 11.55 -5.41
N ILE A 98 1.75 10.30 -5.16
CA ILE A 98 2.34 9.14 -5.83
C ILE A 98 2.09 9.21 -7.34
N GLY A 99 3.14 9.06 -8.13
CA GLY A 99 3.10 9.11 -9.58
C GLY A 99 2.47 7.86 -10.19
N LYS A 100 1.96 8.01 -11.41
CA LYS A 100 1.27 6.93 -12.13
C LYS A 100 2.11 5.66 -12.32
N ASN A 101 3.43 5.80 -12.39
CA ASN A 101 4.36 4.68 -12.57
C ASN A 101 4.93 4.15 -11.24
N GLU A 102 4.42 4.65 -10.12
CA GLU A 102 4.90 4.34 -8.78
C GLU A 102 3.85 3.57 -7.95
N GLU A 103 2.99 2.82 -8.60
CA GLU A 103 1.91 2.05 -7.96
C GLU A 103 2.43 1.16 -6.82
N ALA A 104 3.62 0.59 -6.96
CA ALA A 104 4.23 -0.24 -5.93
C ALA A 104 4.42 0.51 -4.60
N LEU A 105 4.69 1.82 -4.63
CA LEU A 105 4.82 2.63 -3.42
C LEU A 105 3.48 2.77 -2.68
N PHE A 106 2.37 2.85 -3.41
CA PHE A 106 1.04 2.89 -2.79
C PHE A 106 0.75 1.60 -2.03
N TYR A 107 1.01 0.45 -2.65
CA TYR A 107 0.79 -0.85 -2.01
C TYR A 107 1.72 -1.08 -0.83
N GLN A 108 2.99 -0.70 -0.95
CA GLN A 108 3.92 -0.76 0.17
C GLN A 108 3.44 0.12 1.34
N ALA A 109 3.02 1.36 1.06
CA ALA A 109 2.52 2.26 2.09
C ALA A 109 1.27 1.71 2.78
N THR A 110 0.33 1.13 2.03
CA THR A 110 -0.88 0.51 2.61
C THR A 110 -0.55 -0.70 3.45
N ASP A 111 0.38 -1.54 3.02
CA ASP A 111 0.85 -2.71 3.75
C ASP A 111 1.52 -2.34 5.08
N GLU A 112 2.39 -1.35 5.05
CA GLU A 112 3.02 -0.79 6.26
C GLU A 112 1.98 -0.21 7.23
N MET A 113 0.98 0.52 6.73
CA MET A 113 -0.09 1.09 7.55
C MET A 113 -1.01 0.02 8.15
N MET A 114 -1.28 -1.06 7.44
CA MET A 114 -2.03 -2.21 7.98
C MET A 114 -1.24 -2.98 9.05
N GLY A 115 0.07 -2.78 9.14
CA GLY A 115 0.91 -3.37 10.18
C GLY A 115 1.18 -4.86 10.01
N HIS A 116 1.07 -5.41 8.82
CA HIS A 116 1.28 -6.84 8.53
C HIS A 116 2.66 -7.32 8.99
N GLN A 117 3.70 -6.52 8.82
CA GLN A 117 5.04 -6.84 9.30
C GLN A 117 5.14 -7.00 10.83
N TYR A 118 4.33 -6.26 11.60
CA TYR A 118 4.28 -6.41 13.06
C TYR A 118 3.49 -7.65 13.47
N ALA A 119 2.42 -7.97 12.77
CA ALA A 119 1.66 -9.21 13.01
C ALA A 119 2.53 -10.44 12.74
N ASN A 120 3.30 -10.45 11.65
CA ASN A 120 4.24 -11.51 11.34
C ASN A 120 5.34 -11.65 12.39
N LEU A 121 5.90 -10.55 12.88
CA LEU A 121 6.89 -10.57 13.95
C LEU A 121 6.32 -11.19 15.23
N GLN A 122 5.13 -10.78 15.64
CA GLN A 122 4.46 -11.32 16.82
C GLN A 122 4.18 -12.83 16.69
N GLN A 123 3.72 -13.27 15.52
CA GLN A 123 3.49 -14.70 15.25
C GLN A 123 4.79 -15.52 15.33
N ARG A 124 5.89 -15.01 14.75
CA ARG A 124 7.21 -15.64 14.84
C ARG A 124 7.73 -15.74 16.27
N ILE A 125 7.57 -14.65 17.05
CA ILE A 125 7.95 -14.65 18.47
C ILE A 125 7.14 -15.70 19.23
N ASN A 126 5.83 -15.77 19.01
CA ASN A 126 4.95 -16.74 19.66
C ASN A 126 5.30 -18.17 19.28
N ALA A 127 5.55 -18.46 18.01
CA ALA A 127 5.95 -19.77 17.53
C ALA A 127 7.28 -20.22 18.14
N THR A 128 8.28 -19.33 18.14
CA THR A 128 9.58 -19.60 18.77
C THR A 128 9.44 -19.84 20.27
N GLY A 129 8.64 -19.04 20.98
CA GLY A 129 8.36 -19.22 22.40
C GLY A 129 7.71 -20.58 22.69
N ASN A 130 6.71 -20.98 21.91
CA ASN A 130 6.04 -22.27 22.05
C ASN A 130 6.98 -23.46 21.79
N LEU A 131 7.87 -23.33 20.80
CA LEU A 131 8.86 -24.35 20.51
C LEU A 131 9.86 -24.52 21.66
N LEU A 132 10.39 -23.43 22.19
CA LEU A 132 11.31 -23.44 23.32
C LEU A 132 10.64 -24.05 24.56
N ASP A 133 9.40 -23.67 24.86
CA ASP A 133 8.64 -24.20 26.01
C ASP A 133 8.44 -25.71 25.91
N LYS A 134 8.11 -26.19 24.71
CA LYS A 134 8.00 -27.63 24.42
C LYS A 134 9.33 -28.37 24.66
N GLU A 135 10.43 -27.82 24.20
CA GLU A 135 11.75 -28.39 24.33
C GLU A 135 12.24 -28.37 25.79
N PHE A 136 11.99 -27.32 26.54
CA PHE A 136 12.28 -27.27 27.97
C PHE A 136 11.48 -28.28 28.77
N LYS A 137 10.20 -28.48 28.45
CA LYS A 137 9.38 -29.52 29.08
C LYS A 137 9.92 -30.92 28.81
N TYR A 138 10.37 -31.18 27.57
CA TYR A 138 10.99 -32.46 27.20
C TYR A 138 12.31 -32.67 27.94
N LEU A 139 13.19 -31.69 28.03
CA LEU A 139 14.46 -31.78 28.76
C LEU A 139 14.21 -32.03 30.26
N LYS A 140 13.26 -31.29 30.86
CA LYS A 140 12.88 -31.48 32.27
C LYS A 140 12.36 -32.88 32.55
N HIS A 141 11.57 -33.47 31.64
CA HIS A 141 11.08 -34.82 31.75
C HIS A 141 12.23 -35.85 31.69
N ASN A 142 13.18 -35.63 30.79
CA ASN A 142 14.36 -36.52 30.66
C ASN A 142 15.33 -36.42 31.83
N TRP A 143 15.45 -35.28 32.49
CA TRP A 143 16.26 -35.12 33.70
C TRP A 143 15.68 -35.81 34.92
N ARG A 144 14.38 -35.99 34.99
CA ARG A 144 13.72 -36.75 36.08
C ARG A 144 13.98 -38.24 35.99
N ASN A 145 14.36 -38.74 34.81
CA ASN A 145 14.68 -40.15 34.57
C ASN A 145 16.13 -40.27 34.04
N PRO A 146 17.16 -40.08 34.88
CA PRO A 146 18.54 -40.09 34.42
C PRO A 146 18.94 -41.52 34.04
N SER A 147 19.35 -41.75 32.78
CA SER A 147 20.09 -42.94 32.38
C SER A 147 21.57 -42.79 32.76
N LYS A 148 22.29 -43.93 32.90
CA LYS A 148 23.71 -43.94 33.28
C LYS A 148 24.67 -43.17 32.37
N GLN A 149 24.21 -42.67 31.22
CA GLN A 149 24.95 -41.78 30.31
C GLN A 149 24.20 -40.45 30.15
N ASN A 150 24.73 -39.37 30.73
CA ASN A 150 24.02 -38.09 30.89
C ASN A 150 24.29 -37.05 29.80
N ASN A 151 25.02 -37.37 28.74
CA ASN A 151 25.27 -36.41 27.67
C ASN A 151 24.22 -36.59 26.57
N LYS A 152 23.26 -35.65 26.48
CA LYS A 152 22.26 -35.59 25.41
C LYS A 152 22.44 -34.31 24.61
N ILE A 153 22.65 -34.45 23.32
CA ILE A 153 22.58 -33.35 22.36
C ILE A 153 21.29 -33.55 21.56
N LYS A 154 20.45 -32.53 21.53
CA LYS A 154 19.26 -32.51 20.70
C LYS A 154 19.31 -31.35 19.76
N VAL A 155 19.23 -31.61 18.45
CA VAL A 155 19.05 -30.62 17.41
C VAL A 155 17.58 -30.62 17.02
N PHE A 156 16.97 -29.44 17.00
CA PHE A 156 15.58 -29.28 16.61
C PHE A 156 15.43 -28.06 15.71
N GLY A 157 14.41 -28.06 14.90
CA GLY A 157 14.03 -26.95 14.04
C GLY A 157 12.56 -27.06 13.68
N MET A 158 11.95 -25.95 13.39
CA MET A 158 10.60 -25.84 12.90
C MET A 158 10.57 -24.84 11.75
N ARG A 159 9.81 -25.15 10.73
CA ARG A 159 9.50 -24.22 9.64
C ARG A 159 8.02 -23.89 9.74
N ASP A 160 7.70 -22.61 9.96
CA ASP A 160 6.35 -22.09 9.91
C ASP A 160 6.21 -21.20 8.68
N GLU A 161 5.12 -21.37 7.96
CA GLU A 161 4.72 -20.49 6.87
C GLU A 161 3.50 -19.70 7.32
N TYR A 162 3.63 -18.37 7.27
CA TYR A 162 2.54 -17.46 7.57
C TYR A 162 2.07 -16.82 6.26
N ASN A 163 0.85 -17.09 5.88
CA ASN A 163 0.23 -16.44 4.75
C ASN A 163 -0.51 -15.20 5.27
N THR A 164 -0.01 -14.05 4.85
CA THR A 164 -0.70 -12.77 4.99
C THR A 164 -1.04 -12.25 3.60
N ASP A 165 -2.01 -11.36 3.51
CA ASP A 165 -2.52 -10.86 2.24
C ASP A 165 -1.45 -10.24 1.34
N THR A 166 -0.42 -9.64 1.94
CA THR A 166 0.58 -8.86 1.21
C THR A 166 2.02 -9.16 1.62
N ALA A 167 2.24 -9.80 2.76
CA ALA A 167 3.57 -10.14 3.25
C ALA A 167 3.75 -11.66 3.31
N GLY A 168 3.87 -12.28 2.15
CA GLY A 168 4.43 -13.61 2.04
C GLY A 168 5.88 -13.61 2.52
N ILE A 169 6.24 -14.58 3.34
CA ILE A 169 7.60 -14.82 3.80
C ILE A 169 8.12 -16.06 3.11
#